data_aed5a18876c7d08ee6974115e880a21f
#
_entry.id   aed5a18876c7d08ee6974115e880a21f
#
_cell.length_a   1.000
_cell.length_b   1.000
_cell.length_c   1.000
_cell.angle_alpha   90.00
_cell.angle_beta   90.00
_cell.angle_gamma   90.00
#
_symmetry.space_group_name_H-M   'P 1'
#
loop_
_entity.id
_entity.type
_entity.pdbx_description
1 polymer ?
#
loop_
_entity_poly.entity_id
_entity_poly.type
_entity_poly.pdbx_seq_one_letter_code
_entity_poly.pdbx_strand_id
1 'polypeptide(L)'
;MKEKIVTVVSEFTDFKGLIHKFVVAAVSMPVDAEIDIYDDDKIVEWSSAEKVVKLGVAVCNPTDEYSEEKGKMIAINKARNSVDYALYATLPGMINTAVVNALIKQEVEFIKNNPARVIPGYIDEKEKFEKRQAFTAALDALTEEERSVYEAMKEHKFPKVEALLNA
;
A
#
# COMPACT_ATOMS: atom_id res chain seq x y z
N MET A 1 28.59 -13.66 -3.60
CA MET A 1 28.35 -12.28 -3.09
C MET A 1 27.28 -12.34 -2.00
N LYS A 2 27.38 -11.54 -0.93
CA LYS A 2 26.37 -11.59 0.14
C LYS A 2 25.17 -10.71 -0.21
N GLU A 3 23.97 -11.19 0.13
CA GLU A 3 22.73 -10.40 0.14
C GLU A 3 22.93 -9.13 0.99
N LYS A 4 22.43 -8.00 0.51
CA LYS A 4 22.41 -6.74 1.26
C LYS A 4 20.98 -6.34 1.50
N ILE A 5 20.64 -6.08 2.77
CA ILE A 5 19.30 -5.72 3.20
C ILE A 5 19.32 -4.30 3.77
N VAL A 6 18.38 -3.49 3.33
CA VAL A 6 18.11 -2.15 3.88
C VAL A 6 16.63 -2.07 4.22
N THR A 7 16.31 -1.56 5.41
CA THR A 7 14.92 -1.39 5.85
C THR A 7 14.68 0.03 6.32
N VAL A 8 13.47 0.56 6.03
CA VAL A 8 13.01 1.87 6.51
C VAL A 8 11.64 1.69 7.13
N VAL A 9 11.45 2.25 8.32
CA VAL A 9 10.15 2.36 8.99
C VAL A 9 9.55 3.72 8.69
N SER A 10 8.27 3.78 8.38
CA SER A 10 7.54 5.01 8.16
C SER A 10 6.09 4.86 8.58
N GLU A 11 5.32 5.94 8.45
CA GLU A 11 3.90 5.94 8.78
C GLU A 11 3.12 6.88 7.85
N PHE A 12 1.82 6.62 7.72
CA PHE A 12 0.87 7.54 7.09
C PHE A 12 -0.43 7.55 7.88
N THR A 13 -1.21 8.62 7.72
CA THR A 13 -2.55 8.74 8.30
C THR A 13 -3.59 8.48 7.23
N ASP A 14 -4.55 7.61 7.52
CA ASP A 14 -5.64 7.29 6.61
C ASP A 14 -6.77 8.35 6.65
N PHE A 15 -7.81 8.15 5.82
CA PHE A 15 -8.97 9.05 5.73
C PHE A 15 -9.84 9.05 7.02
N LYS A 16 -9.66 8.08 7.93
CA LYS A 16 -10.32 8.02 9.24
C LYS A 16 -9.48 8.68 10.34
N GLY A 17 -8.30 9.19 10.01
CA GLY A 17 -7.34 9.75 10.96
C GLY A 17 -6.53 8.71 11.72
N LEU A 18 -6.55 7.45 11.31
CA LEU A 18 -5.77 6.38 11.93
C LEU A 18 -4.35 6.35 11.36
N ILE A 19 -3.39 6.17 12.27
CA ILE A 19 -1.97 6.08 11.90
C ILE A 19 -1.61 4.63 11.59
N HIS A 20 -1.13 4.39 10.38
CA HIS A 20 -0.61 3.11 9.92
C HIS A 20 0.91 3.16 9.88
N LYS A 21 1.56 2.33 10.68
CA LYS A 21 3.02 2.13 10.60
C LYS A 21 3.33 1.05 9.58
N PHE A 22 4.37 1.28 8.79
CA PHE A 22 4.81 0.32 7.79
C PHE A 22 6.32 0.25 7.68
N VAL A 23 6.81 -0.86 7.16
CA VAL A 23 8.22 -1.11 6.90
C VAL A 23 8.39 -1.41 5.42
N VAL A 24 9.32 -0.72 4.78
CA VAL A 24 9.81 -1.06 3.43
C VAL A 24 11.18 -1.71 3.58
N ALA A 25 11.35 -2.86 2.96
CA ALA A 25 12.63 -3.56 2.86
C ALA A 25 13.08 -3.61 1.41
N ALA A 26 14.35 -3.30 1.16
CA ALA A 26 15.02 -3.57 -0.10
C ALA A 26 16.04 -4.67 0.11
N VAL A 27 15.95 -5.71 -0.69
CA VAL A 27 16.88 -6.84 -0.71
C VAL A 27 17.63 -6.83 -2.03
N SER A 28 18.93 -6.57 -1.96
CA SER A 28 19.82 -6.67 -3.12
C SER A 28 20.52 -8.01 -3.09
N MET A 29 20.35 -8.80 -4.12
CA MET A 29 20.91 -10.15 -4.23
C MET A 29 21.58 -10.36 -5.60
N PRO A 30 22.57 -11.26 -5.68
CA PRO A 30 23.08 -11.69 -6.97
C PRO A 30 21.97 -12.40 -7.73
N VAL A 31 22.01 -12.30 -9.05
CA VAL A 31 21.16 -13.08 -9.95
C VAL A 31 21.93 -14.32 -10.33
N ASP A 32 21.34 -15.50 -10.12
CA ASP A 32 21.85 -16.72 -10.70
C ASP A 32 21.73 -16.62 -12.23
N ALA A 33 22.74 -17.09 -12.94
CA ALA A 33 23.00 -16.83 -14.36
C ALA A 33 21.95 -17.38 -15.36
N GLU A 34 20.84 -17.90 -14.89
CA GLU A 34 19.77 -18.51 -15.70
C GLU A 34 18.45 -17.75 -15.59
N ILE A 35 18.46 -16.43 -15.86
CA ILE A 35 17.20 -15.70 -16.03
C ILE A 35 16.95 -15.57 -17.53
N ASP A 36 15.97 -16.32 -18.01
CA ASP A 36 15.39 -16.12 -19.32
C ASP A 36 14.60 -14.79 -19.30
N ILE A 37 15.17 -13.77 -19.93
CA ILE A 37 14.46 -12.52 -20.15
C ILE A 37 13.74 -12.65 -21.50
N TYR A 38 12.41 -12.64 -21.44
CA TYR A 38 11.57 -12.59 -22.62
C TYR A 38 11.39 -11.13 -23.01
N ASP A 39 12.00 -10.74 -24.12
CA ASP A 39 11.77 -9.48 -24.80
C ASP A 39 11.32 -9.78 -26.23
N ASP A 40 10.11 -9.35 -26.60
CA ASP A 40 9.49 -9.52 -27.92
C ASP A 40 9.63 -10.95 -28.53
N ASP A 41 9.21 -11.98 -27.77
CA ASP A 41 9.27 -13.40 -28.16
C ASP A 41 10.69 -13.95 -28.44
N LYS A 42 11.72 -13.28 -28.00
CA LYS A 42 13.11 -13.78 -28.09
C LYS A 42 13.65 -14.03 -26.69
N ILE A 43 14.20 -15.22 -26.50
CA ILE A 43 15.01 -15.55 -25.33
C ILE A 43 16.36 -14.85 -25.51
N VAL A 44 16.60 -13.82 -24.69
CA VAL A 44 17.91 -13.18 -24.63
C VAL A 44 18.61 -13.72 -23.39
N GLU A 45 19.55 -14.63 -23.57
CA GLU A 45 20.47 -15.06 -22.52
C GLU A 45 21.40 -13.90 -22.13
N TRP A 46 21.11 -13.28 -20.99
CA TRP A 46 22.01 -12.30 -20.40
C TRP A 46 22.87 -12.96 -19.32
N SER A 47 24.03 -13.43 -19.71
CA SER A 47 24.99 -14.12 -18.83
C SER A 47 25.74 -13.21 -17.84
N SER A 48 25.42 -11.92 -17.74
CA SER A 48 26.19 -10.94 -16.98
C SER A 48 25.42 -10.11 -15.95
N ALA A 49 24.19 -10.47 -15.62
CA ALA A 49 23.45 -9.77 -14.57
C ALA A 49 24.10 -10.00 -13.21
N GLU A 50 24.62 -8.94 -12.60
CA GLU A 50 25.33 -9.07 -11.32
C GLU A 50 24.41 -8.96 -10.11
N LYS A 51 23.35 -8.15 -10.18
CA LYS A 51 22.46 -7.91 -9.02
C LYS A 51 21.08 -7.47 -9.42
N VAL A 52 20.13 -7.84 -8.58
CA VAL A 52 18.76 -7.30 -8.59
C VAL A 52 18.43 -6.68 -7.22
N VAL A 53 17.52 -5.73 -7.21
CA VAL A 53 16.90 -5.19 -5.99
C VAL A 53 15.43 -5.54 -6.02
N LYS A 54 14.95 -6.17 -4.95
CA LYS A 54 13.54 -6.47 -4.73
C LYS A 54 13.04 -5.67 -3.54
N LEU A 55 11.80 -5.19 -3.63
CA LEU A 55 11.14 -4.47 -2.54
C LEU A 55 10.06 -5.33 -1.91
N GLY A 56 9.91 -5.18 -0.59
CA GLY A 56 8.82 -5.78 0.15
C GLY A 56 8.28 -4.80 1.18
N VAL A 57 6.97 -4.85 1.41
CA VAL A 57 6.30 -3.94 2.33
C VAL A 57 5.49 -4.72 3.36
N ALA A 58 5.63 -4.36 4.63
CA ALA A 58 4.79 -4.82 5.72
C ALA A 58 4.06 -3.62 6.34
N VAL A 59 2.74 -3.70 6.45
CA VAL A 59 1.90 -2.68 7.09
C VAL A 59 1.31 -3.26 8.37
N CYS A 60 1.38 -2.50 9.46
CA CYS A 60 0.71 -2.85 10.71
C CYS A 60 -0.73 -2.33 10.69
N ASN A 61 -1.66 -3.19 11.08
CA ASN A 61 -3.03 -2.74 11.33
C ASN A 61 -3.01 -1.76 12.53
N PRO A 62 -3.69 -0.60 12.46
CA PRO A 62 -3.73 0.36 13.57
C PRO A 62 -4.24 -0.21 14.90
N THR A 63 -5.03 -1.30 14.85
CA THR A 63 -5.56 -1.98 16.05
C THR A 63 -4.60 -2.99 16.65
N ASP A 64 -3.52 -3.33 15.94
CA ASP A 64 -2.54 -4.32 16.39
C ASP A 64 -1.39 -3.64 17.14
N GLU A 65 -0.79 -4.39 18.07
CA GLU A 65 0.45 -3.95 18.70
C GLU A 65 1.59 -3.91 17.67
N TYR A 66 2.17 -2.73 17.50
CA TYR A 66 3.26 -2.54 16.56
C TYR A 66 4.56 -3.20 17.05
N SER A 67 5.11 -4.06 16.23
CA SER A 67 6.45 -4.63 16.42
C SER A 67 7.33 -4.35 15.21
N GLU A 68 8.35 -3.52 15.41
CA GLU A 68 9.30 -3.17 14.35
C GLU A 68 10.07 -4.38 13.83
N GLU A 69 10.51 -5.27 14.73
CA GLU A 69 11.21 -6.50 14.36
C GLU A 69 10.36 -7.40 13.48
N LYS A 70 9.10 -7.64 13.88
CA LYS A 70 8.16 -8.44 13.12
C LYS A 70 7.86 -7.80 11.76
N GLY A 71 7.69 -6.49 11.74
CA GLY A 71 7.48 -5.72 10.50
C GLY A 71 8.66 -5.85 9.54
N LYS A 72 9.89 -5.69 10.03
CA LYS A 72 11.11 -5.88 9.23
C LYS A 72 11.22 -7.30 8.67
N MET A 73 10.99 -8.31 9.49
CA MET A 73 11.06 -9.71 9.06
C MET A 73 10.03 -10.01 7.95
N ILE A 74 8.79 -9.54 8.09
CA ILE A 74 7.74 -9.73 7.08
C ILE A 74 8.10 -9.00 5.78
N ALA A 75 8.57 -7.75 5.86
CA ALA A 75 8.95 -6.97 4.68
C ALA A 75 10.12 -7.62 3.93
N ILE A 76 11.15 -8.10 4.64
CA ILE A 76 12.29 -8.80 4.06
C ILE A 76 11.84 -10.09 3.36
N ASN A 77 11.00 -10.90 4.00
CA ASN A 77 10.51 -12.14 3.40
C ASN A 77 9.65 -11.87 2.15
N LYS A 78 8.83 -10.83 2.17
CA LYS A 78 8.07 -10.40 0.99
C LYS A 78 9.00 -9.96 -0.14
N ALA A 79 10.06 -9.19 0.15
CA ALA A 79 11.05 -8.81 -0.83
C ALA A 79 11.74 -10.03 -1.46
N ARG A 80 12.21 -10.98 -0.65
CA ARG A 80 12.87 -12.20 -1.15
C ARG A 80 11.99 -13.04 -2.05
N ASN A 81 10.70 -13.14 -1.72
CA ASN A 81 9.72 -13.94 -2.45
C ASN A 81 9.01 -13.17 -3.58
N SER A 82 9.32 -11.89 -3.77
CA SER A 82 8.77 -11.12 -4.87
C SER A 82 9.27 -11.66 -6.21
N VAL A 83 8.37 -11.75 -7.18
CA VAL A 83 8.71 -12.04 -8.58
C VAL A 83 9.13 -10.78 -9.32
N ASP A 84 8.73 -9.61 -8.82
CA ASP A 84 9.03 -8.33 -9.44
C ASP A 84 10.35 -7.77 -8.95
N TYR A 85 11.13 -7.21 -9.87
CA TYR A 85 12.36 -6.50 -9.57
C TYR A 85 12.10 -5.00 -9.57
N ALA A 86 12.53 -4.31 -8.49
CA ALA A 86 12.50 -2.85 -8.47
C ALA A 86 13.63 -2.25 -9.31
N LEU A 87 14.75 -2.97 -9.41
CA LEU A 87 15.88 -2.59 -10.23
C LEU A 87 16.68 -3.84 -10.63
N TYR A 88 17.07 -3.87 -11.88
CA TYR A 88 17.94 -4.87 -12.46
C TYR A 88 19.18 -4.17 -13.04
N ALA A 89 20.36 -4.63 -12.70
CA ALA A 89 21.59 -4.03 -13.18
C ALA A 89 22.58 -5.09 -13.66
N THR A 90 23.04 -4.88 -14.88
CA THR A 90 24.00 -5.76 -15.56
C THR A 90 25.44 -5.30 -15.40
N LEU A 91 25.66 -4.03 -15.00
CA LEU A 91 26.98 -3.46 -14.85
C LEU A 91 27.44 -3.42 -13.41
N PRO A 92 28.73 -3.74 -13.12
CA PRO A 92 29.31 -3.60 -11.79
C PRO A 92 29.11 -2.19 -11.22
N GLY A 93 28.70 -2.11 -9.96
CA GLY A 93 28.56 -0.83 -9.26
C GLY A 93 27.29 -0.01 -9.52
N MET A 94 26.45 -0.38 -10.47
CA MET A 94 25.15 0.30 -10.69
C MET A 94 24.25 0.21 -9.45
N ILE A 95 24.22 -0.91 -8.75
CA ILE A 95 23.48 -1.07 -7.51
C ILE A 95 24.39 -0.77 -6.34
N ASN A 96 24.41 0.48 -5.92
CA ASN A 96 25.13 0.95 -4.74
C ASN A 96 24.12 1.37 -3.62
N THR A 97 24.64 1.71 -2.46
CA THR A 97 23.81 2.09 -1.32
C THR A 97 22.93 3.32 -1.59
N ALA A 98 23.42 4.29 -2.37
CA ALA A 98 22.65 5.49 -2.70
C ALA A 98 21.44 5.17 -3.57
N VAL A 99 21.61 4.30 -4.56
CA VAL A 99 20.53 3.83 -5.44
C VAL A 99 19.48 3.05 -4.65
N VAL A 100 19.90 2.13 -3.79
CA VAL A 100 18.97 1.36 -2.94
C VAL A 100 18.20 2.26 -2.00
N ASN A 101 18.84 3.24 -1.38
CA ASN A 101 18.17 4.21 -0.51
C ASN A 101 17.19 5.10 -1.29
N ALA A 102 17.52 5.48 -2.52
CA ALA A 102 16.62 6.25 -3.37
C ALA A 102 15.36 5.45 -3.74
N LEU A 103 15.50 4.17 -4.08
CA LEU A 103 14.37 3.28 -4.36
C LEU A 103 13.45 3.12 -3.14
N ILE A 104 14.02 2.90 -1.95
CA ILE A 104 13.22 2.80 -0.71
C ILE A 104 12.49 4.11 -0.44
N LYS A 105 13.16 5.26 -0.59
CA LYS A 105 12.55 6.56 -0.38
C LYS A 105 11.38 6.79 -1.35
N GLN A 106 11.56 6.43 -2.62
CA GLN A 106 10.52 6.53 -3.63
C GLN A 106 9.30 5.66 -3.27
N GLU A 107 9.52 4.42 -2.84
CA GLU A 107 8.44 3.51 -2.43
C GLU A 107 7.72 4.02 -1.18
N VAL A 108 8.46 4.54 -0.18
CA VAL A 108 7.87 5.15 1.03
C VAL A 108 6.97 6.33 0.66
N GLU A 109 7.43 7.26 -0.18
CA GLU A 109 6.62 8.40 -0.61
C GLU A 109 5.42 7.96 -1.47
N PHE A 110 5.60 6.95 -2.32
CA PHE A 110 4.50 6.39 -3.11
C PHE A 110 3.40 5.81 -2.22
N ILE A 111 3.75 5.04 -1.19
CA ILE A 111 2.79 4.46 -0.23
C ILE A 111 2.05 5.55 0.54
N LYS A 112 2.75 6.58 1.02
CA LYS A 112 2.14 7.72 1.74
C LYS A 112 1.09 8.43 0.90
N ASN A 113 1.38 8.63 -0.38
CA ASN A 113 0.47 9.30 -1.32
C ASN A 113 -0.62 8.36 -1.87
N ASN A 114 -0.41 7.05 -1.80
CA ASN A 114 -1.31 6.03 -2.34
C ASN A 114 -1.52 4.88 -1.35
N PRO A 115 -2.22 5.07 -0.22
CA PRO A 115 -2.43 4.03 0.78
C PRO A 115 -3.13 2.77 0.25
N ALA A 116 -3.91 2.92 -0.83
CA ALA A 116 -4.56 1.80 -1.52
C ALA A 116 -3.55 0.74 -2.05
N ARG A 117 -2.29 1.12 -2.23
CA ARG A 117 -1.19 0.21 -2.61
C ARG A 117 -0.98 -0.91 -1.60
N VAL A 118 -1.23 -0.63 -0.33
CA VAL A 118 -0.89 -1.51 0.80
C VAL A 118 -2.08 -1.87 1.68
N ILE A 119 -3.21 -1.18 1.55
CA ILE A 119 -4.46 -1.46 2.25
C ILE A 119 -5.51 -1.94 1.24
N PRO A 120 -5.85 -3.24 1.23
CA PRO A 120 -6.91 -3.75 0.37
C PRO A 120 -8.26 -3.05 0.65
N GLY A 121 -8.99 -2.70 -0.40
CA GLY A 121 -10.30 -2.06 -0.28
C GLY A 121 -10.30 -0.60 0.18
N TYR A 122 -9.12 0.04 0.29
CA TYR A 122 -8.99 1.40 0.79
C TYR A 122 -9.85 2.43 0.04
N ILE A 123 -9.91 2.33 -1.28
CA ILE A 123 -10.68 3.27 -2.12
C ILE A 123 -12.17 3.13 -1.84
N ASP A 124 -12.70 1.90 -1.83
CA ASP A 124 -14.12 1.64 -1.58
C ASP A 124 -14.55 2.08 -0.18
N GLU A 125 -13.71 1.83 0.83
CA GLU A 125 -13.96 2.26 2.21
C GLU A 125 -13.92 3.77 2.35
N LYS A 126 -13.00 4.44 1.65
CA LYS A 126 -12.91 5.90 1.62
C LYS A 126 -14.15 6.51 0.99
N GLU A 127 -14.61 6.00 -0.14
CA GLU A 127 -15.84 6.48 -0.79
C GLU A 127 -17.09 6.32 0.09
N LYS A 128 -17.22 5.16 0.75
CA LYS A 128 -18.30 4.91 1.70
C LYS A 128 -18.26 5.88 2.89
N PHE A 129 -17.08 6.15 3.39
CA PHE A 129 -16.88 7.10 4.49
C PHE A 129 -17.25 8.52 4.09
N GLU A 130 -16.79 8.99 2.92
CA GLU A 130 -17.11 10.32 2.39
C GLU A 130 -18.61 10.49 2.12
N LYS A 131 -19.28 9.47 1.59
CA LYS A 131 -20.73 9.46 1.40
C LYS A 131 -21.49 9.57 2.72
N ARG A 132 -21.03 8.84 3.77
CA ARG A 132 -21.63 8.94 5.10
C ARG A 132 -21.44 10.31 5.73
N GLN A 133 -20.24 10.89 5.60
CA GLN A 133 -19.97 12.25 6.09
C GLN A 133 -20.83 13.29 5.39
N ALA A 134 -20.94 13.23 4.06
CA ALA A 134 -21.78 14.13 3.29
C ALA A 134 -23.26 13.99 3.68
N PHE A 135 -23.75 12.78 3.91
CA PHE A 135 -25.10 12.54 4.39
C PHE A 135 -25.34 13.11 5.79
N THR A 136 -24.42 12.88 6.73
CA THR A 136 -24.50 13.45 8.08
C THR A 136 -24.51 14.97 8.04
N ALA A 137 -23.62 15.58 7.26
CA ALA A 137 -23.59 17.03 7.09
C ALA A 137 -24.89 17.59 6.50
N ALA A 138 -25.49 16.87 5.51
CA ALA A 138 -26.77 17.24 4.96
C ALA A 138 -27.91 17.17 6.01
N LEU A 139 -27.91 16.16 6.87
CA LEU A 139 -28.88 16.05 7.97
C LEU A 139 -28.69 17.16 9.00
N ASP A 140 -27.46 17.52 9.32
CA ASP A 140 -27.14 18.59 10.29
C ASP A 140 -27.52 19.98 9.76
N ALA A 141 -27.53 20.15 8.43
CA ALA A 141 -27.95 21.37 7.76
C ALA A 141 -29.49 21.55 7.64
N LEU A 142 -30.28 20.50 7.95
CA LEU A 142 -31.75 20.60 7.92
C LEU A 142 -32.26 21.55 9.01
N THR A 143 -33.26 22.33 8.64
CA THR A 143 -34.04 23.10 9.61
C THR A 143 -34.81 22.18 10.56
N GLU A 144 -35.31 22.71 11.65
CA GLU A 144 -36.06 21.93 12.63
C GLU A 144 -37.34 21.32 12.05
N GLU A 145 -38.00 22.06 11.15
CA GLU A 145 -39.19 21.60 10.42
C GLU A 145 -38.83 20.47 9.43
N GLU A 146 -37.78 20.63 8.65
CA GLU A 146 -37.29 19.61 7.69
C GLU A 146 -36.82 18.35 8.41
N ARG A 147 -36.15 18.49 9.54
CA ARG A 147 -35.73 17.37 10.38
C ARG A 147 -36.93 16.60 10.94
N SER A 148 -37.97 17.29 11.39
CA SER A 148 -39.21 16.67 11.85
C SER A 148 -39.89 15.85 10.76
N VAL A 149 -39.92 16.37 9.52
CA VAL A 149 -40.45 15.64 8.35
C VAL A 149 -39.58 14.40 8.03
N TYR A 150 -38.26 14.53 8.07
CA TYR A 150 -37.35 13.43 7.83
C TYR A 150 -37.54 12.29 8.85
N GLU A 151 -37.62 12.62 10.15
CA GLU A 151 -37.85 11.62 11.22
C GLU A 151 -39.23 10.94 11.07
N ALA A 152 -40.29 11.70 10.72
CA ALA A 152 -41.58 11.13 10.44
C ALA A 152 -41.57 10.17 9.24
N MET A 153 -40.84 10.49 8.19
CA MET A 153 -40.66 9.60 7.03
C MET A 153 -39.88 8.32 7.41
N LYS A 154 -38.89 8.40 8.28
CA LYS A 154 -38.10 7.29 8.78
C LYS A 154 -38.95 6.34 9.64
N GLU A 155 -39.80 6.89 10.51
CA GLU A 155 -40.71 6.10 11.35
C GLU A 155 -41.77 5.33 10.54
N HIS A 156 -42.20 5.86 9.39
CA HIS A 156 -43.19 5.23 8.53
C HIS A 156 -42.65 4.07 7.68
N LYS A 157 -41.42 3.66 7.92
CA LYS A 157 -40.76 2.48 7.31
C LYS A 157 -41.08 2.35 5.80
N PHE A 158 -40.55 3.26 5.02
CA PHE A 158 -40.48 3.04 3.58
C PHE A 158 -39.32 2.09 3.28
N PRO A 159 -39.52 0.78 3.05
CA PRO A 159 -38.43 -0.19 2.88
C PRO A 159 -37.53 0.13 1.69
N LYS A 160 -38.00 0.90 0.71
CA LYS A 160 -37.20 1.37 -0.42
C LYS A 160 -36.22 2.48 -0.07
N VAL A 161 -36.54 3.30 0.94
CA VAL A 161 -35.65 4.38 1.39
C VAL A 161 -34.53 3.81 2.29
N GLU A 162 -34.85 2.85 3.13
CA GLU A 162 -33.84 2.12 3.94
C GLU A 162 -32.84 1.37 3.03
N ALA A 163 -33.30 0.76 1.94
CA ALA A 163 -32.43 0.08 1.00
C ALA A 163 -31.50 1.05 0.24
N LEU A 164 -31.94 2.29 -0.01
CA LEU A 164 -31.12 3.34 -0.65
C LEU A 164 -30.11 3.99 0.34
N LEU A 165 -30.43 4.01 1.64
CA LEU A 165 -29.56 4.55 2.68
C LEU A 165 -28.49 3.54 3.14
N ASN A 166 -28.72 2.24 2.92
CA ASN A 166 -27.81 1.15 3.29
C ASN A 166 -27.02 0.57 2.09
N ALA A 167 -27.26 1.08 0.91
CA ALA A 167 -26.50 0.76 -0.30
C ALA A 167 -25.29 1.68 -0.46
#